data_3df64f9f202d54b1fe62f870bba87d5d
#
_entry.id   3df64f9f202d54b1fe62f870bba87d5d
#
_cell.length_a   1.000
_cell.length_b   1.000
_cell.length_c   1.000
_cell.angle_alpha   90.00
_cell.angle_beta   90.00
_cell.angle_gamma   90.00
#
_symmetry.space_group_name_H-M   'P 1'
#
loop_
_entity.id
_entity.type
_entity.pdbx_description
1 polymer ?
#
loop_
_entity_poly.entity_id
_entity_poly.type
_entity_poly.pdbx_seq_one_letter_code
_entity_poly.pdbx_strand_id
1 'polypeptide(L)'
;MWIDDLTDGEREVLRVAEIEGEYTGPFGFSYEIAIYNYAELSENGMKGALSSLVKKGILSHRRIKEDGQWWNYYSVTSEEKANELREYFKERENKDGSNFN
;
A
#
# COMPACT_ATOMS: atom_id res chain seq x y z
N MET A 1 7.47 -15.66 -4.84
CA MET A 1 6.31 -15.02 -4.17
C MET A 1 5.77 -13.91 -5.08
N TRP A 2 4.48 -13.72 -5.12
CA TRP A 2 3.83 -12.74 -6.01
C TRP A 2 4.35 -11.30 -5.82
N ILE A 3 4.80 -10.96 -4.60
CA ILE A 3 5.30 -9.62 -4.28
C ILE A 3 6.59 -9.32 -5.07
N ASP A 4 7.44 -10.33 -5.29
CA ASP A 4 8.68 -10.16 -6.05
C ASP A 4 8.43 -9.90 -7.54
N ASP A 5 7.26 -10.27 -8.04
CA ASP A 5 6.88 -10.06 -9.43
C ASP A 5 6.33 -8.66 -9.71
N LEU A 6 6.14 -7.87 -8.66
CA LEU A 6 5.64 -6.50 -8.78
C LEU A 6 6.76 -5.53 -9.15
N THR A 7 6.39 -4.39 -9.70
CA THR A 7 7.35 -3.31 -9.93
C THR A 7 7.75 -2.66 -8.61
N ASP A 8 8.85 -1.92 -8.61
CA ASP A 8 9.27 -1.16 -7.42
C ASP A 8 8.20 -0.16 -6.97
N GLY A 9 7.54 0.50 -7.94
CA GLY A 9 6.47 1.43 -7.62
C GLY A 9 5.27 0.75 -6.98
N GLU A 10 4.89 -0.42 -7.48
CA GLU A 10 3.80 -1.19 -6.88
C GLU A 10 4.13 -1.63 -5.46
N ARG A 11 5.36 -2.09 -5.22
CA ARG A 11 5.80 -2.46 -3.87
C ARG A 11 5.82 -1.26 -2.94
N GLU A 12 6.25 -0.11 -3.42
CA GLU A 12 6.27 1.11 -2.61
C GLU A 12 4.87 1.53 -2.19
N VAL A 13 3.90 1.51 -3.11
CA VAL A 13 2.50 1.80 -2.80
C VAL A 13 1.96 0.84 -1.75
N LEU A 14 2.23 -0.46 -1.90
CA LEU A 14 1.76 -1.46 -0.95
C LEU A 14 2.42 -1.31 0.42
N ARG A 15 3.70 -0.95 0.45
CA ARG A 15 4.40 -0.68 1.70
C ARG A 15 3.71 0.43 2.48
N VAL A 16 3.41 1.54 1.81
CA VAL A 16 2.74 2.66 2.45
C VAL A 16 1.33 2.29 2.87
N ALA A 17 0.57 1.64 2.00
CA ALA A 17 -0.80 1.23 2.31
C ALA A 17 -0.85 0.29 3.50
N GLU A 18 0.09 -0.64 3.62
CA GLU A 18 0.11 -1.61 4.71
C GLU A 18 0.65 -1.00 6.00
N ILE A 19 1.72 -0.22 5.93
CA ILE A 19 2.36 0.35 7.12
C ILE A 19 1.60 1.58 7.63
N GLU A 20 1.31 2.52 6.73
CA GLU A 20 0.64 3.77 7.14
C GLU A 20 -0.87 3.60 7.28
N GLY A 21 -1.44 2.61 6.63
CA GLY A 21 -2.86 2.32 6.69
C GLY A 21 -3.29 1.40 7.82
N GLU A 22 -2.36 0.85 8.58
CA GLU A 22 -2.65 -0.16 9.60
C GLU A 22 -3.63 0.33 10.68
N TYR A 23 -3.67 1.62 10.91
CA TYR A 23 -4.55 2.22 11.93
C TYR A 23 -5.98 2.40 11.44
N THR A 24 -6.24 2.21 10.16
CA THR A 24 -7.54 2.48 9.57
C THR A 24 -8.32 1.23 9.21
N GLY A 25 -7.70 0.06 9.33
CA GLY A 25 -8.41 -1.19 9.05
C GLY A 25 -7.52 -2.41 9.10
N PRO A 26 -8.12 -3.61 9.17
CA PRO A 26 -7.39 -4.87 9.31
C PRO A 26 -6.63 -5.29 8.05
N PHE A 27 -6.91 -4.68 6.91
CA PHE A 27 -6.32 -5.05 5.62
C PHE A 27 -5.44 -3.95 5.02
N GLY A 28 -4.96 -3.03 5.86
CA GLY A 28 -4.13 -1.95 5.36
C GLY A 28 -4.90 -0.96 4.49
N PHE A 29 -5.84 -0.26 5.06
CA PHE A 29 -6.59 0.79 4.37
C PHE A 29 -5.78 2.08 4.32
N SER A 30 -5.87 2.79 3.20
CA SER A 30 -5.23 4.10 3.11
C SER A 30 -5.93 4.98 2.10
N TYR A 31 -5.98 6.27 2.42
CA TYR A 31 -6.43 7.28 1.47
C TYR A 31 -5.32 7.56 0.45
N GLU A 32 -5.72 7.85 -0.79
CA GLU A 32 -4.78 8.18 -1.86
C GLU A 32 -3.81 9.29 -1.45
N ILE A 33 -4.32 10.34 -0.78
CA ILE A 33 -3.46 11.45 -0.35
C ILE A 33 -2.42 11.01 0.68
N ALA A 34 -2.77 10.08 1.57
CA ALA A 34 -1.82 9.54 2.54
C ALA A 34 -0.73 8.74 1.83
N ILE A 35 -1.11 7.94 0.85
CA ILE A 35 -0.15 7.18 0.05
C ILE A 35 0.80 8.15 -0.66
N TYR A 36 0.26 9.19 -1.28
CA TYR A 36 1.06 10.19 -1.97
C TYR A 36 2.08 10.87 -1.05
N ASN A 37 1.64 11.20 0.18
CA ASN A 37 2.49 11.91 1.13
C ASN A 37 3.66 11.06 1.67
N TYR A 38 3.47 9.75 1.76
CA TYR A 38 4.47 8.86 2.34
C TYR A 38 5.23 8.01 1.33
N ALA A 39 4.70 7.84 0.13
CA ALA A 39 5.35 7.05 -0.90
C ALA A 39 6.46 7.87 -1.57
N GLU A 40 7.58 7.22 -1.83
CA GLU A 40 8.71 7.84 -2.54
C GLU A 40 8.49 7.69 -4.05
N LEU A 41 7.42 8.29 -4.55
CA LEU A 41 7.02 8.22 -5.96
C LEU A 41 6.48 9.56 -6.42
N SER A 42 6.59 9.80 -7.73
CA SER A 42 5.88 10.92 -8.35
C SER A 42 4.38 10.65 -8.30
N GLU A 43 3.57 11.69 -8.45
CA GLU A 43 2.12 11.56 -8.48
C GLU A 43 1.67 10.58 -9.58
N ASN A 44 2.23 10.72 -10.78
CA ASN A 44 1.88 9.84 -11.91
C ASN A 44 2.34 8.41 -11.66
N GLY A 45 3.51 8.23 -11.07
CA GLY A 45 4.02 6.91 -10.71
C GLY A 45 3.14 6.21 -9.70
N MET A 46 2.70 6.95 -8.69
CA MET A 46 1.77 6.43 -7.68
C MET A 46 0.43 6.04 -8.29
N LYS A 47 -0.17 6.91 -9.09
CA LYS A 47 -1.47 6.65 -9.72
C LYS A 47 -1.40 5.46 -10.65
N GLY A 48 -0.32 5.33 -11.42
CA GLY A 48 -0.09 4.18 -12.29
C GLY A 48 0.02 2.88 -11.51
N ALA A 49 0.77 2.90 -10.40
CA ALA A 49 0.92 1.73 -9.54
C ALA A 49 -0.40 1.33 -8.89
N LEU A 50 -1.17 2.31 -8.38
CA LEU A 50 -2.48 2.04 -7.79
C LEU A 50 -3.43 1.41 -8.81
N SER A 51 -3.50 1.97 -10.01
CA SER A 51 -4.34 1.44 -11.08
C SER A 51 -3.96 0.01 -11.45
N SER A 52 -2.66 -0.25 -11.56
CA SER A 52 -2.15 -1.59 -11.87
C SER A 52 -2.52 -2.61 -10.79
N LEU A 53 -2.35 -2.22 -9.53
CA LEU A 53 -2.66 -3.11 -8.39
C LEU A 53 -4.16 -3.42 -8.29
N VAL A 54 -5.00 -2.45 -8.61
CA VAL A 54 -6.45 -2.69 -8.68
C VAL A 54 -6.77 -3.67 -9.80
N LYS A 55 -6.18 -3.50 -10.98
CA LYS A 55 -6.38 -4.41 -12.12
C LYS A 55 -5.93 -5.84 -11.80
N LYS A 56 -4.87 -5.97 -11.02
CA LYS A 56 -4.34 -7.27 -10.60
C LYS A 56 -5.14 -7.92 -9.46
N GLY A 57 -6.13 -7.20 -8.93
CA GLY A 57 -6.95 -7.71 -7.83
C GLY A 57 -6.27 -7.71 -6.48
N ILE A 58 -5.16 -7.00 -6.34
CA ILE A 58 -4.40 -6.89 -5.09
C ILE A 58 -4.98 -5.80 -4.20
N LEU A 59 -5.38 -4.68 -4.81
CA LEU A 59 -6.06 -3.59 -4.11
C LEU A 59 -7.49 -3.45 -4.59
N SER A 60 -8.36 -3.06 -3.68
CA SER A 60 -9.70 -2.58 -4.01
C SER A 60 -9.73 -1.06 -3.87
N HIS A 61 -10.55 -0.41 -4.67
CA HIS A 61 -10.70 1.04 -4.69
C HIS A 61 -12.13 1.42 -4.31
N ARG A 62 -12.27 2.40 -3.44
CA ARG A 62 -13.56 2.98 -3.07
C ARG A 62 -13.48 4.48 -3.13
N ARG A 63 -14.58 5.10 -3.50
CA ARG A 63 -14.76 6.54 -3.32
C ARG A 63 -15.70 6.75 -2.15
N ILE A 64 -15.25 7.54 -1.19
CA ILE A 64 -16.00 7.81 0.04
C ILE A 64 -16.22 9.32 0.14
N LYS A 65 -17.46 9.71 0.44
CA LYS A 65 -17.78 11.11 0.65
C LYS A 65 -17.79 11.41 2.14
N GLU A 66 -16.91 12.31 2.56
CA GLU A 66 -16.84 12.79 3.94
C GLU A 66 -16.74 14.31 3.94
N ASP A 67 -17.53 14.95 4.77
CA ASP A 67 -17.54 16.42 4.92
C ASP A 67 -17.69 17.16 3.59
N GLY A 68 -18.51 16.61 2.70
CA GLY A 68 -18.77 17.21 1.40
C GLY A 68 -17.72 16.98 0.35
N GLN A 69 -16.63 16.27 0.67
CA GLN A 69 -15.56 15.94 -0.26
C GLN A 69 -15.54 14.46 -0.58
N TRP A 70 -15.10 14.14 -1.81
CA TRP A 70 -14.87 12.77 -2.23
C TRP A 70 -13.41 12.39 -2.01
N TRP A 71 -13.20 11.21 -1.42
CA TRP A 71 -11.88 10.68 -1.14
C TRP A 71 -11.70 9.34 -1.84
N ASN A 72 -10.54 9.12 -2.44
CA ASN A 72 -10.16 7.82 -2.96
C ASN A 72 -9.51 7.01 -1.84
N TYR A 73 -9.97 5.79 -1.69
CA TYR A 73 -9.61 4.93 -0.57
C TYR A 73 -9.24 3.57 -1.11
N TYR A 74 -8.08 3.07 -0.69
CA TYR A 74 -7.55 1.79 -1.18
C TYR A 74 -7.33 0.84 -0.02
N SER A 75 -7.61 -0.46 -0.27
CA SER A 75 -7.34 -1.50 0.72
C SER A 75 -6.89 -2.77 0.02
N VAL A 76 -6.08 -3.56 0.74
CA VAL A 76 -5.69 -4.88 0.27
C VAL A 76 -6.92 -5.79 0.25
N THR A 77 -7.05 -6.61 -0.79
CA THR A 77 -8.28 -7.36 -1.05
C THR A 77 -8.51 -8.55 -0.13
N SER A 78 -7.48 -9.03 0.58
CA SER A 78 -7.64 -10.15 1.49
C SER A 78 -6.69 -10.06 2.67
N GLU A 79 -7.10 -10.68 3.78
CA GLU A 79 -6.28 -10.78 4.98
C GLU A 79 -5.01 -11.57 4.71
N GLU A 80 -5.09 -12.61 3.91
CA GLU A 80 -3.94 -13.42 3.54
C GLU A 80 -2.87 -12.58 2.85
N LYS A 81 -3.27 -11.78 1.86
CA LYS A 81 -2.34 -10.90 1.16
C LYS A 81 -1.77 -9.83 2.09
N ALA A 82 -2.58 -9.28 2.97
CA ALA A 82 -2.12 -8.29 3.94
C ALA A 82 -1.05 -8.88 4.86
N ASN A 83 -1.27 -10.10 5.35
CA ASN A 83 -0.30 -10.78 6.21
C ASN A 83 1.00 -11.07 5.48
N GLU A 84 0.92 -11.50 4.23
CA GLU A 84 2.11 -11.75 3.40
C GLU A 84 2.91 -10.45 3.18
N LEU A 85 2.23 -9.34 2.96
CA LEU A 85 2.87 -8.04 2.80
C LEU A 85 3.57 -7.60 4.10
N ARG A 86 2.91 -7.76 5.23
CA ARG A 86 3.49 -7.43 6.54
C ARG A 86 4.77 -8.22 6.79
N GLU A 87 4.72 -9.52 6.54
CA GLU A 87 5.88 -10.39 6.67
C GLU A 87 7.03 -9.94 5.75
N TYR A 88 6.70 -9.66 4.50
CA TYR A 88 7.67 -9.26 3.50
C TYR A 88 8.39 -7.97 3.92
N PHE A 89 7.64 -6.95 4.30
CA PHE A 89 8.22 -5.65 4.68
C PHE A 89 8.90 -5.72 6.04
N LYS A 90 8.39 -6.51 6.96
CA LYS A 90 9.01 -6.71 8.27
C LYS A 90 10.39 -7.35 8.14
N GLU A 91 10.55 -8.35 7.30
CA GLU A 91 11.83 -8.96 7.04
C GLU A 91 12.85 -7.97 6.50
N ARG A 92 12.42 -7.11 5.59
CA ARG A 92 13.30 -6.08 5.02
C ARG A 92 13.67 -5.01 6.03
N GLU A 93 12.74 -4.59 6.86
CA GLU A 93 13.03 -3.66 7.94
C GLU A 93 13.99 -4.24 8.95
N ASN A 94 13.81 -5.51 9.31
CA ASN A 94 14.71 -6.19 10.22
C ASN A 94 16.13 -6.30 9.66
N LYS A 95 16.25 -6.52 8.36
CA LYS A 95 17.56 -6.51 7.69
C LYS A 95 18.22 -5.15 7.78
N ASP A 96 17.46 -4.09 7.51
CA ASP A 96 17.96 -2.73 7.61
C ASP A 96 18.26 -2.37 9.06
N GLY A 97 17.39 -2.77 9.98
CA GLY A 97 17.55 -2.54 11.40
C GLY A 97 18.77 -3.21 11.99
N SER A 98 19.15 -4.38 11.49
CA SER A 98 20.32 -5.10 11.97
C SER A 98 21.63 -4.36 11.69
N ASN A 99 21.62 -3.44 10.74
CA ASN A 99 22.80 -2.66 10.39
C ASN A 99 23.08 -1.52 11.39
N PHE A 100 22.15 -1.22 12.27
CA PHE A 100 22.31 -0.17 13.27
C PHE A 100 22.90 -0.67 14.58
N ASN A 101 23.07 -1.93 14.69
CA ASN A 101 23.66 -2.56 15.87
C ASN A 101 25.13 -2.95 15.60
#